data_5e8adb901b64cee40a67cc15bdaeb1c7
#
_entry.id   5e8adb901b64cee40a67cc15bdaeb1c7
#
_cell.length_a   1.000
_cell.length_b   1.000
_cell.length_c   1.000
_cell.angle_alpha   90.00
_cell.angle_beta   90.00
_cell.angle_gamma   90.00
#
_symmetry.space_group_name_H-M   'P 1'
#
loop_
_entity.id
_entity.type
_entity.pdbx_description
1 polymer ?
#
loop_
_entity_poly.entity_id
_entity_poly.type
_entity_poly.pdbx_seq_one_letter_code
_entity_poly.pdbx_strand_id
1 'polypeptide(L)' 'MCEANAYIIKDGKEELFMQNVDKLAPDGDMLLLEDIFGEKKYFKGYIKELALVEHKVILVEN' A
#
# COMPACT_ATOMS: atom_id res chain seq x y z
N MET A 1 -11.23 -7.28 12.63
CA MET A 1 -10.69 -6.16 11.89
C MET A 1 -9.70 -6.66 10.84
N CYS A 2 -9.83 -6.19 9.63
CA CYS A 2 -8.96 -6.64 8.55
C CYS A 2 -7.67 -5.86 8.55
N GLU A 3 -6.57 -6.57 8.56
CA GLU A 3 -5.26 -5.97 8.42
C GLU A 3 -4.79 -6.26 7.02
N ALA A 4 -4.42 -5.22 6.29
CA ALA A 4 -3.97 -5.37 4.91
C ALA A 4 -2.50 -5.06 4.83
N ASN A 5 -1.82 -5.75 3.92
CA ASN A 5 -0.42 -5.48 3.65
C ASN A 5 -0.30 -4.82 2.28
N ALA A 6 0.58 -3.83 2.20
CA ALA A 6 0.82 -3.14 0.93
C ALA A 6 2.07 -3.69 0.29
N TYR A 7 1.96 -4.00 -1.00
CA TYR A 7 3.07 -4.53 -1.78
C TYR A 7 3.32 -3.60 -2.96
N ILE A 8 4.55 -3.50 -3.39
CA ILE A 8 4.89 -2.77 -4.61
C ILE A 8 5.40 -3.75 -5.65
N ILE A 9 5.08 -3.45 -6.91
CA ILE A 9 5.58 -4.24 -8.02
C ILE A 9 6.88 -3.63 -8.49
N LYS A 10 7.94 -4.42 -8.47
CA LYS A 10 9.26 -3.97 -8.87
C LYS A 10 9.89 -5.06 -9.71
N ASP A 11 10.21 -4.74 -10.96
CA ASP A 11 10.80 -5.69 -11.89
C ASP A 11 9.96 -6.97 -11.99
N GLY A 12 8.63 -6.81 -11.99
CA GLY A 12 7.71 -7.93 -12.10
C GLY A 12 7.52 -8.75 -10.84
N LYS A 13 8.07 -8.28 -9.71
CA LYS A 13 7.97 -9.00 -8.44
C LYS A 13 7.27 -8.15 -7.41
N GLU A 14 6.52 -8.81 -6.52
CA GLU A 14 5.88 -8.14 -5.40
C GLU A 14 6.85 -8.06 -4.23
N GLU A 15 7.02 -6.85 -3.71
CA GLU A 15 7.83 -6.64 -2.51
C GLU A 15 6.97 -6.01 -1.44
N LEU A 16 7.11 -6.47 -0.22
CA LEU A 16 6.35 -5.93 0.89
C LEU A 16 6.80 -4.50 1.16
N PHE A 17 5.85 -3.57 1.18
CA PHE A 17 6.13 -2.17 1.43
C PHE A 17 5.72 -1.75 2.83
N MET A 18 4.53 -2.18 3.29
CA MET A 18 4.07 -1.85 4.63
C MET A 18 3.11 -2.93 5.10
N GLN A 19 3.30 -3.38 6.34
CA GLN A 19 2.41 -4.33 6.98
C GLN A 19 1.35 -3.59 7.79
N ASN A 20 0.21 -4.23 7.94
CA ASN A 20 -0.86 -3.75 8.83
C ASN A 20 -1.30 -2.35 8.47
N VAL A 21 -1.58 -2.14 7.19
CA VAL A 21 -2.03 -0.84 6.70
C VAL A 21 -3.42 -0.57 7.24
N ASP A 22 -3.58 0.57 7.91
CA ASP A 22 -4.86 1.00 8.44
C ASP A 22 -5.53 2.01 7.52
N LYS A 23 -4.74 2.92 6.97
CA LYS A 23 -5.26 3.97 6.11
C LYS A 23 -4.44 4.08 4.84
N LEU A 24 -5.11 4.31 3.75
CA LEU A 24 -4.49 4.54 2.46
C LEU A 24 -5.27 5.65 1.78
N ALA A 25 -4.62 6.77 1.54
CA ALA A 25 -5.30 7.94 0.99
C ALA A 25 -4.43 8.63 -0.04
N PRO A 26 -5.04 9.21 -1.06
CA PRO A 26 -4.27 10.01 -2.02
C PRO A 26 -3.85 11.34 -1.38
N ASP A 27 -2.66 11.81 -1.75
CA ASP A 27 -2.12 13.05 -1.26
C ASP A 27 -1.33 13.69 -2.40
N GLY A 28 -2.01 14.48 -3.23
CA GLY A 28 -1.42 15.01 -4.44
C GLY A 28 -1.11 13.90 -5.41
N ASP A 29 0.13 13.83 -5.90
CA ASP A 29 0.56 12.73 -6.77
C ASP A 29 1.06 11.54 -5.98
N MET A 30 0.95 11.56 -4.66
CA MET A 30 1.47 10.49 -3.84
C MET A 30 0.35 9.78 -3.11
N LEU A 31 0.66 8.63 -2.55
CA LEU A 31 -0.25 7.90 -1.68
C LEU A 31 0.32 7.94 -0.28
N LEU A 32 -0.55 8.25 0.67
CA LEU A 32 -0.17 8.19 2.07
C LEU A 32 -0.68 6.88 2.66
N LEU A 33 0.24 6.12 3.22
CA LEU A 33 -0.11 4.87 3.90
C LEU A 33 0.21 5.02 5.38
N GLU A 34 -0.72 4.60 6.21
CA GLU A 34 -0.53 4.64 7.65
C GLU A 34 -0.88 3.29 8.23
N ASP A 35 -0.01 2.77 9.09
CA ASP A 35 -0.26 1.45 9.68
C ASP A 35 -1.05 1.58 10.98
N ILE A 36 -1.34 0.45 11.60
CA ILE A 36 -2.17 0.44 12.81
C ILE A 36 -1.46 1.05 14.02
N PHE A 37 -0.15 1.26 13.91
CA PHE A 37 0.64 1.89 14.97
C PHE A 37 0.84 3.38 14.73
N GLY A 38 0.27 3.91 13.65
CA GLY A 38 0.38 5.33 13.35
C GLY A 38 1.61 5.72 12.54
N GLU A 39 2.40 4.75 12.11
CA GLU A 39 3.54 5.04 11.25
C GLU A 39 3.07 5.39 9.85
N LYS A 40 3.60 6.44 9.28
CA LYS A 40 3.17 6.93 7.97
C LYS A 40 4.30 6.80 6.96
N LYS A 41 3.92 6.42 5.74
CA LYS A 41 4.85 6.38 4.63
C LYS A 41 4.16 6.96 3.40
N TYR A 42 4.95 7.61 2.56
CA TYR A 42 4.45 8.15 1.31
C TYR A 42 5.01 7.32 0.16
N PHE A 43 4.17 7.07 -0.83
CA PHE A 43 4.56 6.31 -2.00
C PHE A 43 4.17 7.08 -3.24
N LYS A 44 5.12 7.26 -4.14
CA LYS A 44 4.85 8.00 -5.37
C LYS A 44 4.44 7.01 -6.46
N GLY A 45 3.15 6.86 -6.62
CA GLY A 45 2.63 5.88 -7.57
C GLY A 45 1.12 5.79 -7.44
N TYR A 46 0.58 4.63 -7.82
CA TYR A 46 -0.87 4.45 -7.79
C TYR A 46 -1.21 3.01 -7.41
N ILE A 47 -2.47 2.82 -7.05
CA ILE A 47 -2.98 1.51 -6.68
C ILE A 47 -3.26 0.72 -7.95
N LYS A 48 -2.60 -0.43 -8.07
CA LYS A 48 -2.86 -1.31 -9.20
C LYS A 48 -4.05 -2.22 -8.91
N GLU A 49 -4.12 -2.74 -7.69
CA GLU A 49 -5.14 -3.71 -7.36
C GLU A 49 -5.39 -3.76 -5.86
N LEU A 50 -6.64 -3.95 -5.50
CA LEU A 50 -7.02 -4.21 -4.12
C LEU A 50 -7.54 -5.63 -4.07
N ALA A 51 -6.78 -6.53 -3.48
CA ALA A 51 -7.18 -7.92 -3.31
C ALA A 51 -7.71 -8.08 -1.89
N LEU A 52 -8.98 -7.75 -1.70
CA LEU A 52 -9.54 -7.61 -0.37
C LEU A 52 -9.67 -8.92 0.38
N VAL A 53 -9.95 -10.00 -0.33
CA VAL A 53 -10.04 -11.32 0.31
C VAL A 53 -8.67 -11.73 0.84
N GLU A 54 -7.62 -11.35 0.14
CA GLU A 54 -6.25 -11.69 0.51
C GLU A 54 -5.64 -10.64 1.42
N HIS A 55 -6.37 -9.57 1.70
CA HIS A 55 -5.89 -8.45 2.52
C HIS A 55 -4.61 -7.85 1.94
N LYS A 56 -4.60 -7.65 0.62
CA LYS A 56 -3.44 -7.12 -0.08
C LYS A 56 -3.80 -5.87 -0.85
N VAL A 57 -2.88 -4.92 -0.85
CA VAL A 57 -2.96 -3.73 -1.69
C VAL A 57 -1.72 -3.75 -2.57
N ILE A 58 -1.92 -3.72 -3.88
CA ILE A 58 -0.82 -3.76 -4.83
C ILE A 58 -0.60 -2.36 -5.41
N LEU A 59 0.60 -1.85 -5.26
CA LEU A 59 0.96 -0.51 -5.69
C LEU A 59 1.98 -0.58 -6.82
N VAL A 60 1.94 0.40 -7.70
CA VAL A 60 2.89 0.51 -8.79
C VAL A 60 3.50 1.89 -8.77
N GLU A 61 4.82 1.95 -8.88
CA GLU A 61 5.56 3.20 -8.89
C GLU A 61 5.33 3.94 -10.21
N ASN A 62 5.23 5.25 -10.15
CA ASN A 62 5.12 6.08 -11.35
C ASN A 62 6.41 6.06 -12.17
#